data_5b20079623102dfb12b1c59c7025d259
#
_entry.id   5b20079623102dfb12b1c59c7025d259
#
_cell.length_a   1.000
_cell.length_b   1.000
_cell.length_c   1.000
_cell.angle_alpha   90.00
_cell.angle_beta   90.00
_cell.angle_gamma   90.00
#
_symmetry.space_group_name_H-M   'P 1'
#
loop_
_entity.id
_entity.type
_entity.pdbx_description
1 polymer ?
#
loop_
_entity_poly.entity_id
_entity_poly.type
_entity_poly.pdbx_seq_one_letter_code
_entity_poly.pdbx_strand_id
1 'polypeptide(L)'
;MNWKIHQISIPVFDLKKSKNFYEFLLCNKPYDKENISATTDECFISEGDIELRLYKLKNEIYNNQIIQSRRTYASLALRNLDLIINKISEEGISYFANKTRNSITLQEPGLNYIELCDLNTKKSNSSIMNNTWNFHHINLECYDVRSSVNFIKKYLKIKEGIWKAPVELGKVNISPNQLAIFNLNDNHSGIHINKADFTFSWRNNFIHNPTIGGHPAFSITDINFLIKRLKKNDIPFTDAKVYAMPNIHQIYLFDPSANIIEINQNI
;
A
#
# COMPACT_ATOMS: atom_id res chain seq x y z
N MET A 1 10.31 1.26 -16.46
CA MET A 1 9.31 1.94 -15.62
C MET A 1 9.91 3.21 -15.04
N ASN A 2 9.11 4.26 -14.89
CA ASN A 2 9.60 5.55 -14.38
C ASN A 2 9.28 5.76 -12.89
N TRP A 3 8.69 4.75 -12.24
CA TRP A 3 8.30 4.79 -10.84
C TRP A 3 8.18 3.37 -10.23
N LYS A 4 8.25 3.27 -8.90
CA LYS A 4 7.95 2.05 -8.13
C LYS A 4 7.41 2.41 -6.75
N ILE A 5 6.68 1.50 -6.12
CA ILE A 5 6.40 1.57 -4.68
C ILE A 5 7.67 1.09 -3.97
N HIS A 6 8.30 1.99 -3.23
CA HIS A 6 9.52 1.70 -2.49
C HIS A 6 9.22 1.33 -1.04
N GLN A 7 8.28 2.02 -0.43
CA GLN A 7 7.91 1.81 0.96
C GLN A 7 6.40 1.94 1.12
N ILE A 8 5.85 1.15 2.05
CA ILE A 8 4.51 1.36 2.60
C ILE A 8 4.65 1.70 4.08
N SER A 9 3.98 2.78 4.49
CA SER A 9 3.96 3.26 5.87
C SER A 9 2.61 3.02 6.50
N ILE A 10 2.59 2.29 7.63
CA ILE A 10 1.37 1.88 8.34
C ILE A 10 1.38 2.48 9.73
N PRO A 11 0.34 3.29 10.10
CA PRO A 11 0.18 3.81 11.44
C PRO A 11 -0.22 2.71 12.42
N VAL A 12 0.43 2.65 13.58
CA VAL A 12 0.15 1.61 14.57
C VAL A 12 0.06 2.20 15.98
N PHE A 13 -0.74 1.57 16.85
CA PHE A 13 -0.86 1.97 18.25
C PHE A 13 0.22 1.32 19.13
N ASP A 14 0.51 0.03 18.87
CA ASP A 14 1.51 -0.75 19.58
C ASP A 14 2.52 -1.29 18.58
N LEU A 15 3.71 -0.70 18.58
CA LEU A 15 4.76 -1.04 17.62
C LEU A 15 5.24 -2.49 17.76
N LYS A 16 5.36 -2.97 19.01
CA LYS A 16 5.83 -4.35 19.28
C LYS A 16 4.83 -5.40 18.82
N LYS A 17 3.54 -5.20 19.13
CA LYS A 17 2.48 -6.10 18.67
C LYS A 17 2.36 -6.11 17.16
N SER A 18 2.40 -4.92 16.54
CA SER A 18 2.30 -4.81 15.08
C SER A 18 3.53 -5.41 14.39
N LYS A 19 4.74 -5.18 14.89
CA LYS A 19 5.95 -5.82 14.38
C LYS A 19 5.81 -7.35 14.37
N ASN A 20 5.46 -7.94 15.52
CA ASN A 20 5.30 -9.39 15.62
C ASN A 20 4.21 -9.93 14.68
N PHE A 21 3.14 -9.16 14.49
CA PHE A 21 2.06 -9.50 13.57
C PHE A 21 2.53 -9.51 12.11
N TYR A 22 3.24 -8.47 11.66
CA TYR A 22 3.74 -8.41 10.28
C TYR A 22 4.84 -9.44 10.02
N GLU A 23 5.70 -9.73 10.99
CA GLU A 23 6.64 -10.86 10.92
C GLU A 23 5.89 -12.20 10.77
N PHE A 24 4.85 -12.41 11.58
CA PHE A 24 3.99 -13.58 11.43
C PHE A 24 3.29 -13.62 10.06
N LEU A 25 2.81 -12.51 9.55
CA LEU A 25 2.02 -12.44 8.32
C LEU A 25 2.87 -12.69 7.07
N LEU A 26 4.01 -12.03 6.97
CA LEU A 26 4.81 -11.95 5.75
C LEU A 26 5.92 -13.01 5.68
N CYS A 27 6.30 -13.63 6.81
CA CYS A 27 7.47 -14.47 6.86
C CYS A 27 7.14 -15.93 7.13
N ASN A 28 7.62 -16.79 6.25
CA ASN A 28 7.55 -18.24 6.43
C ASN A 28 8.70 -18.78 7.31
N LYS A 29 9.70 -17.94 7.61
CA LYS A 29 10.88 -18.26 8.45
C LYS A 29 11.14 -17.10 9.41
N PRO A 30 11.80 -17.31 10.55
CA PRO A 30 12.27 -16.21 11.38
C PRO A 30 13.12 -15.27 10.54
N TYR A 31 12.84 -13.96 10.65
CA TYR A 31 13.65 -12.94 9.99
C TYR A 31 15.08 -12.99 10.49
N ASP A 32 16.02 -12.85 9.58
CA ASP A 32 17.37 -12.44 9.95
C ASP A 32 17.28 -11.05 10.56
N LYS A 33 17.91 -10.87 11.74
CA LYS A 33 17.85 -9.61 12.49
C LYS A 33 18.31 -8.39 11.69
N GLU A 34 19.08 -8.63 10.61
CA GLU A 34 19.59 -7.60 9.70
C GLU A 34 18.48 -6.91 8.87
N ASN A 35 17.36 -7.58 8.66
CA ASN A 35 16.24 -7.04 7.87
C ASN A 35 15.25 -6.20 8.72
N ILE A 36 15.51 -6.05 10.01
CA ILE A 36 14.66 -5.29 10.92
C ILE A 36 15.46 -4.21 11.61
N SER A 37 15.04 -2.97 11.42
CA SER A 37 15.52 -1.80 12.17
C SER A 37 14.37 -1.22 12.97
N ALA A 38 14.57 -0.93 14.23
CA ALA A 38 13.54 -0.39 15.10
C ALA A 38 14.09 0.71 16.04
N THR A 39 13.28 1.74 16.22
CA THR A 39 13.41 2.78 17.24
C THR A 39 12.24 2.69 18.22
N THR A 40 12.11 3.65 19.15
CA THR A 40 10.94 3.75 20.04
C THR A 40 9.64 4.04 19.30
N ASP A 41 9.71 4.72 18.15
CA ASP A 41 8.56 5.25 17.42
C ASP A 41 8.34 4.60 16.05
N GLU A 42 9.31 3.88 15.52
CA GLU A 42 9.27 3.30 14.18
C GLU A 42 9.93 1.92 14.13
N CYS A 43 9.41 1.06 13.26
CA CYS A 43 10.01 -0.22 12.90
C CYS A 43 9.99 -0.37 11.39
N PHE A 44 11.09 -0.80 10.82
CA PHE A 44 11.24 -1.07 9.39
C PHE A 44 11.50 -2.56 9.18
N ILE A 45 10.74 -3.16 8.28
CA ILE A 45 10.88 -4.55 7.85
C ILE A 45 11.21 -4.52 6.36
N SER A 46 12.41 -4.92 5.99
CA SER A 46 12.93 -4.80 4.63
C SER A 46 12.97 -6.16 3.94
N GLU A 47 12.67 -6.17 2.64
CA GLU A 47 12.84 -7.31 1.75
C GLU A 47 13.43 -6.82 0.43
N GLY A 48 14.72 -7.06 0.22
CA GLY A 48 15.43 -6.50 -0.91
C GLY A 48 15.47 -4.97 -0.89
N ASP A 49 14.87 -4.35 -1.91
CA ASP A 49 14.82 -2.88 -2.06
C ASP A 49 13.47 -2.26 -1.68
N ILE A 50 12.57 -3.04 -1.07
CA ILE A 50 11.29 -2.59 -0.55
C ILE A 50 11.29 -2.57 0.98
N GLU A 51 10.49 -1.70 1.57
CA GLU A 51 10.49 -1.49 3.01
C GLU A 51 9.07 -1.25 3.55
N LEU A 52 8.66 -2.08 4.50
CA LEU A 52 7.47 -1.83 5.31
C LEU A 52 7.88 -1.02 6.53
N ARG A 53 7.31 0.18 6.67
CA ARG A 53 7.49 1.05 7.83
C ARG A 53 6.25 0.99 8.70
N LEU A 54 6.43 0.58 9.95
CA LEU A 54 5.42 0.72 11.01
C LEU A 54 5.80 1.95 11.84
N TYR A 55 4.88 2.88 12.04
CA TYR A 55 5.14 4.05 12.87
C TYR A 55 4.07 4.23 13.92
N LYS A 56 4.50 4.52 15.16
CA LYS A 56 3.62 4.72 16.29
C LYS A 56 2.91 6.08 16.15
N LEU A 57 1.57 6.05 16.22
CA LEU A 57 0.79 7.28 16.29
C LEU A 57 1.06 7.99 17.61
N LYS A 58 1.42 9.27 17.54
CA LYS A 58 1.58 10.14 18.70
C LYS A 58 0.24 10.81 19.01
N ASN A 59 -0.07 10.92 20.31
CA ASN A 59 -1.29 11.59 20.75
C ASN A 59 -1.25 13.11 20.49
N GLU A 60 -0.05 13.70 20.41
CA GLU A 60 0.17 15.12 20.17
C GLU A 60 0.32 15.37 18.66
N ILE A 61 -0.74 15.88 18.05
CA ILE A 61 -0.76 16.27 16.63
C ILE A 61 0.07 17.54 16.37
N TYR A 62 0.47 18.27 17.40
CA TYR A 62 0.97 19.64 17.30
C TYR A 62 2.47 19.80 17.31
N ASN A 63 3.26 18.73 17.30
CA ASN A 63 4.71 18.88 17.11
C ASN A 63 5.00 19.10 15.62
N ASN A 64 5.09 20.33 15.26
CA ASN A 64 5.07 21.05 13.99
C ASN A 64 5.98 20.56 12.85
N GLN A 65 6.58 19.38 12.90
CA GLN A 65 7.61 19.00 11.93
C GLN A 65 7.40 17.65 11.24
N ILE A 66 6.43 16.84 11.66
CA ILE A 66 6.22 15.52 11.06
C ILE A 66 4.72 15.31 10.77
N ILE A 67 4.37 15.15 9.50
CA ILE A 67 3.03 14.71 9.14
C ILE A 67 2.82 13.30 9.69
N GLN A 68 1.78 13.15 10.50
CA GLN A 68 1.28 11.84 10.90
C GLN A 68 -0.03 11.55 10.16
N SER A 69 0.05 10.71 9.15
CA SER A 69 -1.15 10.13 8.56
C SER A 69 -1.79 9.14 9.54
N ARG A 70 -3.12 9.18 9.64
CA ARG A 70 -3.88 8.12 10.30
C ARG A 70 -4.27 6.98 9.36
N ARG A 71 -3.91 7.11 8.09
CA ARG A 71 -4.11 6.11 7.04
C ARG A 71 -2.76 5.59 6.56
N THR A 72 -2.76 4.37 6.11
CA THR A 72 -1.64 3.80 5.37
C THR A 72 -1.34 4.62 4.13
N TYR A 73 -0.07 4.84 3.82
CA TYR A 73 0.35 5.54 2.61
C TYR A 73 1.60 4.93 2.00
N ALA A 74 1.81 5.19 0.71
CA ALA A 74 2.96 4.70 -0.02
C ALA A 74 4.01 5.78 -0.22
N SER A 75 5.29 5.37 -0.24
CA SER A 75 6.40 6.14 -0.76
C SER A 75 6.71 5.66 -2.16
N LEU A 76 6.57 6.57 -3.12
CA LEU A 76 6.81 6.33 -4.54
C LEU A 76 8.20 6.84 -4.92
N ALA A 77 9.05 5.95 -5.41
CA ALA A 77 10.31 6.35 -6.01
C ALA A 77 10.06 6.74 -7.47
N LEU A 78 10.37 7.97 -7.83
CA LEU A 78 10.11 8.57 -9.15
C LEU A 78 11.41 9.06 -9.78
N ARG A 79 11.48 9.05 -11.12
CA ARG A 79 12.53 9.78 -11.84
C ARG A 79 12.18 11.25 -11.91
N ASN A 80 13.20 12.10 -11.91
CA ASN A 80 13.07 13.56 -12.07
C ASN A 80 12.20 14.21 -10.97
N LEU A 81 12.41 13.80 -9.71
CA LEU A 81 11.67 14.33 -8.56
C LEU A 81 11.72 15.86 -8.51
N ASP A 82 12.87 16.47 -8.80
CA ASP A 82 13.03 17.94 -8.78
C ASP A 82 12.08 18.65 -9.76
N LEU A 83 11.85 18.08 -10.95
CA LEU A 83 10.89 18.65 -11.91
C LEU A 83 9.45 18.56 -11.39
N ILE A 84 9.14 17.49 -10.66
CA ILE A 84 7.83 17.34 -10.01
C ILE A 84 7.68 18.37 -8.91
N ILE A 85 8.70 18.54 -8.04
CA ILE A 85 8.71 19.53 -6.95
C ILE A 85 8.52 20.94 -7.50
N ASN A 86 9.28 21.32 -8.53
CA ASN A 86 9.16 22.64 -9.14
C ASN A 86 7.73 22.89 -9.64
N LYS A 87 7.15 21.91 -10.36
CA LYS A 87 5.79 22.04 -10.89
C LYS A 87 4.73 22.18 -9.82
N ILE A 88 4.77 21.37 -8.77
CA ILE A 88 3.80 21.46 -7.68
C ILE A 88 3.96 22.78 -6.90
N SER A 89 5.19 23.28 -6.74
CA SER A 89 5.48 24.56 -6.11
C SER A 89 4.97 25.75 -6.93
N GLU A 90 5.20 25.74 -8.24
CA GLU A 90 4.69 26.76 -9.18
C GLU A 90 3.15 26.86 -9.17
N GLU A 91 2.46 25.73 -8.98
CA GLU A 91 1.00 25.67 -8.92
C GLU A 91 0.46 25.85 -7.48
N GLY A 92 1.32 26.18 -6.51
CA GLY A 92 0.93 26.48 -5.12
C GLY A 92 0.44 25.27 -4.31
N ILE A 93 0.81 24.04 -4.73
CA ILE A 93 0.45 22.83 -4.01
C ILE A 93 1.37 22.66 -2.81
N SER A 94 0.78 22.57 -1.62
CA SER A 94 1.52 22.38 -0.38
C SER A 94 2.10 20.97 -0.28
N TYR A 95 3.33 20.89 0.21
CA TYR A 95 4.00 19.63 0.53
C TYR A 95 4.91 19.80 1.75
N PHE A 96 5.30 18.69 2.36
CA PHE A 96 6.25 18.64 3.46
C PHE A 96 7.55 18.01 2.98
N ALA A 97 8.65 18.72 3.16
CA ALA A 97 9.97 18.19 2.84
C ALA A 97 10.55 17.43 4.05
N ASN A 98 10.92 16.19 3.83
CA ASN A 98 11.66 15.39 4.79
C ASN A 98 13.14 15.37 4.38
N LYS A 99 13.94 16.25 4.99
CA LYS A 99 15.36 16.40 4.66
C LYS A 99 16.18 15.16 4.99
N THR A 100 15.86 14.45 6.07
CA THR A 100 16.60 13.24 6.49
C THR A 100 16.37 12.06 5.55
N ARG A 101 15.23 12.00 4.90
CA ARG A 101 14.85 10.92 3.97
C ARG A 101 14.99 11.33 2.49
N ASN A 102 15.35 12.58 2.24
CA ASN A 102 15.38 13.16 0.89
C ASN A 102 14.08 12.88 0.12
N SER A 103 12.96 13.19 0.75
CA SER A 103 11.62 12.95 0.22
C SER A 103 10.70 14.13 0.50
N ILE A 104 9.60 14.19 -0.22
CA ILE A 104 8.49 15.10 0.06
C ILE A 104 7.22 14.29 0.29
N THR A 105 6.35 14.78 1.15
CA THR A 105 5.02 14.21 1.36
C THR A 105 3.96 15.23 0.98
N LEU A 106 3.03 14.84 0.16
CA LEU A 106 1.90 15.67 -0.29
C LEU A 106 0.58 14.94 -0.06
N GLN A 107 -0.50 15.71 -0.02
CA GLN A 107 -1.84 15.18 0.06
C GLN A 107 -2.53 15.32 -1.28
N GLU A 108 -3.05 14.21 -1.82
CA GLU A 108 -3.83 14.21 -3.04
C GLU A 108 -5.32 14.53 -2.77
N PRO A 109 -6.16 14.84 -3.78
CA PRO A 109 -7.55 15.27 -3.57
C PRO A 109 -8.46 14.31 -2.80
N GLY A 110 -8.14 13.00 -2.76
CA GLY A 110 -8.84 12.01 -1.94
C GLY A 110 -8.42 12.01 -0.47
N LEU A 111 -7.60 13.00 -0.06
CA LEU A 111 -7.04 13.15 1.29
C LEU A 111 -6.05 12.05 1.70
N ASN A 112 -5.53 11.29 0.74
CA ASN A 112 -4.47 10.34 1.01
C ASN A 112 -3.10 11.03 0.93
N TYR A 113 -2.18 10.62 1.80
CA TYR A 113 -0.80 11.03 1.72
C TYR A 113 -0.04 10.17 0.72
N ILE A 114 0.85 10.81 -0.05
CA ILE A 114 1.79 10.16 -0.95
C ILE A 114 3.16 10.75 -0.64
N GLU A 115 4.13 9.90 -0.29
CA GLU A 115 5.52 10.31 -0.16
C GLU A 115 6.23 10.08 -1.50
N LEU A 116 7.02 11.04 -1.94
CA LEU A 116 7.79 10.99 -3.18
C LEU A 116 9.28 11.04 -2.86
N CYS A 117 10.07 10.13 -3.44
CA CYS A 117 11.52 10.11 -3.34
C CYS A 117 12.16 9.92 -4.72
N ASP A 118 13.45 10.24 -4.85
CA ASP A 118 14.16 10.05 -6.11
C ASP A 118 14.51 8.57 -6.31
N LEU A 119 14.14 8.03 -7.47
CA LEU A 119 14.43 6.66 -7.87
C LEU A 119 15.94 6.39 -7.98
N ASN A 120 16.74 7.40 -8.34
CA ASN A 120 18.19 7.26 -8.52
C ASN A 120 18.94 7.17 -7.18
N THR A 121 18.39 7.67 -6.09
CA THR A 121 19.01 7.61 -4.76
C THR A 121 18.82 6.25 -4.08
N LYS A 122 17.91 5.43 -4.58
CA LYS A 122 17.60 4.10 -4.06
C LYS A 122 18.44 3.06 -4.79
N LYS A 123 19.56 2.65 -4.20
CA LYS A 123 20.40 1.58 -4.74
C LYS A 123 19.56 0.31 -4.88
N SER A 124 19.40 -0.17 -6.11
CA SER A 124 18.91 -1.52 -6.35
C SER A 124 20.00 -2.48 -5.88
N ASN A 125 19.86 -3.05 -4.71
CA ASN A 125 20.60 -4.23 -4.34
C ASN A 125 20.00 -5.38 -5.16
N SER A 126 20.46 -5.51 -6.41
CA SER A 126 20.06 -6.56 -7.34
C SER A 126 20.69 -7.91 -6.99
N SER A 127 20.66 -8.32 -5.73
CA SER A 127 20.72 -9.72 -5.41
C SER A 127 19.34 -10.29 -5.77
N ILE A 128 19.32 -11.25 -6.68
CA ILE A 128 18.16 -12.11 -6.95
C ILE A 128 17.91 -12.88 -5.64
N MET A 129 17.32 -12.23 -4.67
CA MET A 129 16.78 -12.86 -3.49
C MET A 129 15.41 -13.42 -3.90
N ASN A 130 15.17 -14.68 -3.60
CA ASN A 130 13.83 -15.25 -3.60
C ASN A 130 13.06 -14.55 -2.49
N ASN A 131 12.50 -13.37 -2.80
CA ASN A 131 11.74 -12.59 -1.85
C ASN A 131 10.57 -13.43 -1.35
N THR A 132 10.40 -13.51 -0.04
CA THR A 132 9.30 -14.25 0.58
C THR A 132 7.98 -13.49 0.46
N TRP A 133 8.06 -12.16 0.33
CA TRP A 133 6.93 -11.27 0.09
C TRP A 133 7.33 -10.07 -0.76
N ASN A 134 6.35 -9.39 -1.33
CA ASN A 134 6.54 -8.16 -2.11
C ASN A 134 5.33 -7.24 -1.95
N PHE A 135 5.47 -5.95 -2.27
CA PHE A 135 4.31 -5.08 -2.43
C PHE A 135 3.60 -5.42 -3.74
N HIS A 136 2.29 -5.61 -3.66
CA HIS A 136 1.45 -5.72 -4.85
C HIS A 136 0.86 -4.38 -5.22
N HIS A 137 0.08 -3.78 -4.31
CA HIS A 137 -0.48 -2.46 -4.53
C HIS A 137 -0.73 -1.70 -3.22
N ILE A 138 -0.98 -0.42 -3.37
CA ILE A 138 -1.64 0.40 -2.36
C ILE A 138 -3.02 0.78 -2.86
N ASN A 139 -4.06 0.51 -2.08
CA ASN A 139 -5.41 0.96 -2.36
C ASN A 139 -5.68 2.26 -1.62
N LEU A 140 -6.09 3.30 -2.35
CA LEU A 140 -6.40 4.63 -1.84
C LEU A 140 -7.91 4.85 -1.96
N GLU A 141 -8.56 4.96 -0.81
CA GLU A 141 -9.97 5.35 -0.77
C GLU A 141 -10.13 6.84 -1.07
N CYS A 142 -11.11 7.20 -1.90
CA CYS A 142 -11.46 8.59 -2.16
C CYS A 142 -12.96 8.78 -2.39
N TYR A 143 -13.41 10.00 -2.29
CA TYR A 143 -14.79 10.37 -2.66
C TYR A 143 -14.94 10.55 -4.16
N ASP A 144 -13.97 11.21 -4.81
CA ASP A 144 -13.93 11.47 -6.24
C ASP A 144 -12.69 10.86 -6.89
N VAL A 145 -12.88 9.70 -7.50
CA VAL A 145 -11.82 8.95 -8.18
C VAL A 145 -11.16 9.76 -9.29
N ARG A 146 -11.94 10.54 -10.04
CA ARG A 146 -11.39 11.29 -11.19
C ARG A 146 -10.50 12.45 -10.77
N SER A 147 -10.80 13.12 -9.67
CA SER A 147 -9.92 14.16 -9.11
C SER A 147 -8.58 13.59 -8.69
N SER A 148 -8.54 12.46 -7.96
CA SER A 148 -7.31 11.76 -7.57
C SER A 148 -6.53 11.26 -8.79
N VAL A 149 -7.21 10.68 -9.78
CA VAL A 149 -6.59 10.23 -11.04
C VAL A 149 -5.96 11.39 -11.80
N ASN A 150 -6.68 12.50 -11.94
CA ASN A 150 -6.16 13.69 -12.64
C ASN A 150 -4.94 14.27 -11.94
N PHE A 151 -4.94 14.27 -10.60
CA PHE A 151 -3.80 14.69 -9.81
C PHE A 151 -2.56 13.83 -10.09
N ILE A 152 -2.67 12.51 -10.00
CA ILE A 152 -1.56 11.58 -10.25
C ILE A 152 -1.04 11.71 -11.68
N LYS A 153 -1.93 11.78 -12.66
CA LYS A 153 -1.54 11.97 -14.09
C LYS A 153 -0.85 13.31 -14.32
N LYS A 154 -1.38 14.38 -13.74
CA LYS A 154 -0.89 15.74 -13.97
C LYS A 154 0.47 15.98 -13.32
N TYR A 155 0.62 15.59 -12.05
CA TYR A 155 1.80 15.92 -11.24
C TYR A 155 2.83 14.81 -11.22
N LEU A 156 2.43 13.56 -11.00
CA LEU A 156 3.37 12.45 -10.91
C LEU A 156 3.73 11.85 -12.28
N LYS A 157 3.02 12.25 -13.35
CA LYS A 157 3.22 11.75 -14.72
C LYS A 157 3.08 10.23 -14.86
N ILE A 158 2.30 9.61 -13.97
CA ILE A 158 2.00 8.19 -14.02
C ILE A 158 0.77 7.99 -14.91
N LYS A 159 0.86 7.05 -15.86
CA LYS A 159 -0.22 6.76 -16.78
C LYS A 159 -1.27 5.85 -16.11
N GLU A 160 -2.54 6.22 -16.23
CA GLU A 160 -3.66 5.37 -15.82
C GLU A 160 -3.69 4.07 -16.63
N GLY A 161 -3.88 2.97 -15.93
CA GLY A 161 -4.01 1.64 -16.51
C GLY A 161 -5.46 1.28 -16.85
N ILE A 162 -5.66 0.02 -17.25
CA ILE A 162 -6.96 -0.54 -17.55
C ILE A 162 -7.24 -1.66 -16.54
N TRP A 163 -8.36 -1.54 -15.83
CA TRP A 163 -8.83 -2.61 -14.97
C TRP A 163 -9.36 -3.77 -15.80
N LYS A 164 -8.98 -5.00 -15.43
CA LYS A 164 -9.49 -6.22 -16.03
C LYS A 164 -10.13 -7.06 -14.91
N ALA A 165 -11.42 -7.34 -15.04
CA ALA A 165 -12.11 -8.25 -14.13
C ALA A 165 -11.75 -9.71 -14.41
N PRO A 166 -11.83 -10.61 -13.42
CA PRO A 166 -11.76 -12.04 -13.64
C PRO A 166 -12.84 -12.52 -14.61
N VAL A 167 -12.50 -13.53 -15.43
CA VAL A 167 -13.43 -14.09 -16.44
C VAL A 167 -14.64 -14.73 -15.77
N GLU A 168 -14.45 -15.32 -14.59
CA GLU A 168 -15.47 -16.03 -13.81
C GLU A 168 -16.59 -15.10 -13.32
N LEU A 169 -16.32 -13.80 -13.20
CA LEU A 169 -17.32 -12.78 -12.84
C LEU A 169 -18.11 -12.27 -14.04
N GLY A 170 -17.85 -12.79 -15.24
CA GLY A 170 -18.45 -12.32 -16.47
C GLY A 170 -17.93 -10.92 -16.88
N LYS A 171 -18.72 -10.23 -17.70
CA LYS A 171 -18.39 -8.86 -18.14
C LYS A 171 -18.72 -7.85 -17.02
N VAL A 172 -17.91 -7.81 -15.96
CA VAL A 172 -18.06 -6.78 -14.94
C VAL A 172 -17.49 -5.48 -15.50
N ASN A 173 -18.36 -4.53 -15.76
CA ASN A 173 -17.97 -3.20 -16.20
C ASN A 173 -17.92 -2.27 -14.98
N ILE A 174 -16.73 -2.08 -14.43
CA ILE A 174 -16.53 -1.14 -13.31
C ILE A 174 -16.39 0.26 -13.90
N SER A 175 -17.23 1.17 -13.42
CA SER A 175 -17.16 2.57 -13.84
C SER A 175 -15.81 3.18 -13.45
N PRO A 176 -15.14 3.94 -14.35
CA PRO A 176 -13.95 4.71 -14.02
C PRO A 176 -14.14 5.74 -12.89
N ASN A 177 -15.39 6.05 -12.55
CA ASN A 177 -15.73 6.90 -11.40
C ASN A 177 -15.79 6.13 -10.08
N GLN A 178 -15.69 4.81 -10.12
CA GLN A 178 -15.69 3.95 -8.94
C GLN A 178 -14.33 3.35 -8.64
N LEU A 179 -13.56 3.05 -9.69
CA LEU A 179 -12.24 2.43 -9.56
C LEU A 179 -11.32 2.90 -10.69
N ALA A 180 -10.08 3.17 -10.36
CA ALA A 180 -9.00 3.41 -11.29
C ALA A 180 -7.71 2.75 -10.80
N ILE A 181 -6.83 2.40 -11.72
CA ILE A 181 -5.54 1.78 -11.41
C ILE A 181 -4.40 2.45 -12.14
N PHE A 182 -3.22 2.42 -11.53
CA PHE A 182 -1.94 2.81 -12.11
C PHE A 182 -0.99 1.63 -12.00
N ASN A 183 -0.85 0.90 -13.11
CA ASN A 183 -0.16 -0.39 -13.12
C ASN A 183 1.35 -0.24 -13.13
N LEU A 184 2.03 -1.02 -12.28
CA LEU A 184 3.46 -1.30 -12.37
C LEU A 184 3.75 -2.41 -13.39
N ASN A 185 2.82 -3.35 -13.55
CA ASN A 185 2.92 -4.51 -14.45
C ASN A 185 1.53 -5.01 -14.85
N ASP A 186 1.46 -6.12 -15.58
CA ASP A 186 0.20 -6.66 -16.12
C ASP A 186 -0.69 -7.36 -15.09
N ASN A 187 -0.21 -7.59 -13.87
CA ASN A 187 -0.98 -8.27 -12.81
C ASN A 187 -1.72 -7.31 -11.87
N HIS A 188 -2.01 -6.08 -12.31
CA HIS A 188 -2.68 -5.03 -11.54
C HIS A 188 -1.89 -4.52 -10.32
N SER A 189 -0.60 -4.79 -10.20
CA SER A 189 0.20 -4.20 -9.13
C SER A 189 0.37 -2.69 -9.33
N GLY A 190 0.44 -1.92 -8.24
CA GLY A 190 0.68 -0.48 -8.29
C GLY A 190 -0.20 0.34 -7.38
N ILE A 191 -0.89 1.36 -7.91
CA ILE A 191 -1.83 2.19 -7.14
C ILE A 191 -3.24 1.88 -7.62
N HIS A 192 -4.11 1.56 -6.67
CA HIS A 192 -5.55 1.48 -6.89
C HIS A 192 -6.21 2.68 -6.21
N ILE A 193 -7.19 3.27 -6.88
CA ILE A 193 -8.03 4.34 -6.33
C ILE A 193 -9.46 3.87 -6.42
N ASN A 194 -10.13 3.78 -5.29
CA ASN A 194 -11.52 3.34 -5.25
C ASN A 194 -12.41 4.29 -4.46
N LYS A 195 -13.65 4.39 -4.91
CA LYS A 195 -14.71 5.02 -4.13
C LYS A 195 -15.18 4.07 -3.04
N ALA A 196 -15.35 4.58 -1.82
CA ALA A 196 -15.89 3.78 -0.71
C ALA A 196 -17.30 3.26 -1.05
N ASP A 197 -17.51 1.96 -0.81
CA ASP A 197 -18.82 1.29 -0.90
C ASP A 197 -19.14 0.64 0.45
N PHE A 198 -19.94 1.30 1.25
CA PHE A 198 -20.29 0.85 2.60
C PHE A 198 -21.07 -0.47 2.62
N THR A 199 -21.70 -0.84 1.52
CA THR A 199 -22.47 -2.09 1.40
C THR A 199 -21.65 -3.25 0.85
N PHE A 200 -20.41 -3.00 0.44
CA PHE A 200 -19.58 -3.97 -0.25
C PHE A 200 -19.40 -5.29 0.52
N SER A 201 -18.98 -5.21 1.78
CA SER A 201 -18.76 -6.39 2.62
C SER A 201 -20.04 -7.19 2.83
N TRP A 202 -21.15 -6.50 3.10
CA TRP A 202 -22.45 -7.14 3.29
C TRP A 202 -22.91 -7.89 2.02
N ARG A 203 -22.84 -7.25 0.85
CA ARG A 203 -23.26 -7.86 -0.43
C ARG A 203 -22.43 -9.06 -0.84
N ASN A 204 -21.17 -9.11 -0.41
CA ASN A 204 -20.23 -10.18 -0.77
C ASN A 204 -20.01 -11.18 0.36
N ASN A 205 -20.73 -11.05 1.49
CA ASN A 205 -20.54 -11.87 2.69
C ASN A 205 -19.09 -11.86 3.19
N PHE A 206 -18.45 -10.70 3.18
CA PHE A 206 -17.10 -10.48 3.67
C PHE A 206 -17.14 -9.93 5.09
N ILE A 207 -16.22 -10.37 5.95
CA ILE A 207 -16.01 -9.79 7.29
C ILE A 207 -15.36 -8.41 7.17
N HIS A 208 -14.48 -8.23 6.19
CA HIS A 208 -13.70 -7.02 5.98
C HIS A 208 -14.20 -6.29 4.73
N ASN A 209 -14.26 -4.95 4.80
CA ASN A 209 -14.61 -4.14 3.65
C ASN A 209 -13.35 -3.51 3.03
N PRO A 210 -12.81 -4.04 1.94
CA PRO A 210 -11.58 -3.55 1.33
C PRO A 210 -11.73 -2.20 0.63
N THR A 211 -12.96 -1.67 0.51
CA THR A 211 -13.19 -0.38 -0.14
C THR A 211 -13.12 0.81 0.81
N ILE A 212 -13.01 0.56 2.13
CA ILE A 212 -13.03 1.60 3.16
C ILE A 212 -11.66 1.69 3.84
N GLY A 213 -11.17 2.91 4.07
CA GLY A 213 -9.94 3.20 4.78
C GLY A 213 -8.67 3.15 3.92
N GLY A 214 -8.75 2.57 2.73
CA GLY A 214 -7.58 2.21 1.94
C GLY A 214 -6.81 1.05 2.58
N HIS A 215 -5.96 0.38 1.84
CA HIS A 215 -5.14 -0.72 2.38
C HIS A 215 -3.89 -0.99 1.54
N PRO A 216 -2.82 -1.50 2.14
CA PRO A 216 -1.71 -2.10 1.42
C PRO A 216 -2.04 -3.53 1.04
N ALA A 217 -1.53 -3.99 -0.09
CA ALA A 217 -1.56 -5.37 -0.51
C ALA A 217 -0.15 -5.95 -0.64
N PHE A 218 0.04 -7.11 -0.05
CA PHE A 218 1.29 -7.85 -0.09
C PHE A 218 1.12 -9.15 -0.86
N SER A 219 2.01 -9.41 -1.80
CA SER A 219 2.10 -10.72 -2.46
C SER A 219 3.00 -11.64 -1.67
N ILE A 220 2.57 -12.90 -1.49
CA ILE A 220 3.36 -13.95 -0.84
C ILE A 220 3.41 -15.21 -1.71
N THR A 221 4.30 -16.13 -1.38
CA THR A 221 4.52 -17.36 -2.18
C THR A 221 3.54 -18.49 -1.88
N ASP A 222 2.96 -18.53 -0.66
CA ASP A 222 2.05 -19.60 -0.24
C ASP A 222 0.93 -19.08 0.66
N ILE A 223 -0.16 -18.64 0.03
CA ILE A 223 -1.35 -18.13 0.74
C ILE A 223 -2.09 -19.25 1.49
N ASN A 224 -2.04 -20.49 0.99
CA ASN A 224 -2.70 -21.61 1.67
C ASN A 224 -2.02 -21.97 2.98
N PHE A 225 -0.69 -21.87 3.04
CA PHE A 225 0.06 -22.00 4.28
C PHE A 225 -0.31 -20.91 5.28
N LEU A 226 -0.39 -19.65 4.82
CA LEU A 226 -0.82 -18.54 5.65
C LEU A 226 -2.24 -18.73 6.18
N ILE A 227 -3.20 -19.14 5.33
CA ILE A 227 -4.59 -19.43 5.74
C ILE A 227 -4.65 -20.48 6.87
N LYS A 228 -3.85 -21.56 6.77
CA LYS A 228 -3.76 -22.57 7.83
C LYS A 228 -3.22 -21.97 9.13
N ARG A 229 -2.22 -21.08 9.04
CA ARG A 229 -1.67 -20.39 10.23
C ARG A 229 -2.68 -19.43 10.86
N LEU A 230 -3.40 -18.65 10.06
CA LEU A 230 -4.45 -17.74 10.56
C LEU A 230 -5.53 -18.53 11.30
N LYS A 231 -6.04 -19.62 10.71
CA LYS A 231 -7.03 -20.50 11.36
C LYS A 231 -6.51 -21.10 12.65
N LYS A 232 -5.26 -21.59 12.68
CA LYS A 232 -4.64 -22.17 13.89
C LYS A 232 -4.50 -21.17 15.06
N ASN A 233 -4.40 -19.88 14.74
CA ASN A 233 -4.23 -18.80 15.71
C ASN A 233 -5.52 -17.98 15.95
N ASP A 234 -6.66 -18.47 15.47
CA ASP A 234 -7.97 -17.83 15.60
C ASP A 234 -7.99 -16.37 15.12
N ILE A 235 -7.19 -16.05 14.09
CA ILE A 235 -7.15 -14.72 13.47
C ILE A 235 -8.23 -14.64 12.39
N PRO A 236 -9.25 -13.77 12.54
CA PRO A 236 -10.30 -13.61 11.55
C PRO A 236 -9.75 -13.06 10.22
N PHE A 237 -10.20 -13.61 9.11
CA PHE A 237 -9.89 -13.14 7.77
C PHE A 237 -11.06 -13.38 6.81
N THR A 238 -11.11 -12.62 5.74
CA THR A 238 -11.99 -12.86 4.59
C THR A 238 -11.19 -13.58 3.52
N ASP A 239 -11.63 -14.76 3.11
CA ASP A 239 -11.08 -15.47 1.94
C ASP A 239 -11.89 -15.10 0.70
N ALA A 240 -11.41 -14.09 -0.02
CA ALA A 240 -12.08 -13.59 -1.23
C ALA A 240 -11.77 -14.43 -2.48
N LYS A 241 -10.80 -15.35 -2.39
CA LYS A 241 -10.34 -16.16 -3.53
C LYS A 241 -9.99 -15.29 -4.74
N VAL A 242 -10.31 -15.72 -5.95
CA VAL A 242 -10.18 -14.91 -7.18
C VAL A 242 -11.43 -14.06 -7.31
N TYR A 243 -11.41 -12.88 -6.69
CA TYR A 243 -12.59 -11.99 -6.66
C TYR A 243 -12.44 -10.78 -7.58
N ALA A 244 -11.42 -9.94 -7.35
CA ALA A 244 -11.32 -8.64 -8.01
C ALA A 244 -10.28 -8.61 -9.14
N MET A 245 -9.29 -9.46 -9.10
CA MET A 245 -8.19 -9.49 -10.07
C MET A 245 -8.03 -10.90 -10.64
N PRO A 246 -7.87 -11.05 -11.97
CA PRO A 246 -7.72 -12.36 -12.59
C PRO A 246 -6.45 -13.07 -12.09
N ASN A 247 -6.57 -14.37 -11.81
CA ASN A 247 -5.48 -15.23 -11.37
C ASN A 247 -4.80 -14.80 -10.04
N ILE A 248 -5.49 -14.02 -9.21
CA ILE A 248 -4.97 -13.58 -7.92
C ILE A 248 -5.91 -14.02 -6.80
N HIS A 249 -5.43 -14.95 -5.97
CA HIS A 249 -6.10 -15.32 -4.72
C HIS A 249 -5.85 -14.22 -3.68
N GLN A 250 -6.92 -13.70 -3.07
CA GLN A 250 -6.90 -12.57 -2.15
C GLN A 250 -7.51 -12.95 -0.80
N ILE A 251 -6.89 -12.52 0.29
CA ILE A 251 -7.48 -12.52 1.62
C ILE A 251 -7.36 -11.13 2.24
N TYR A 252 -8.34 -10.79 3.09
CA TYR A 252 -8.36 -9.52 3.84
C TYR A 252 -8.43 -9.80 5.33
N LEU A 253 -7.68 -9.02 6.11
CA LEU A 253 -7.66 -9.12 7.56
C LEU A 253 -7.32 -7.76 8.19
N PHE A 254 -7.57 -7.63 9.50
CA PHE A 254 -7.10 -6.47 10.25
C PHE A 254 -5.77 -6.76 10.93
N ASP A 255 -4.89 -5.75 10.95
CA ASP A 255 -3.73 -5.75 11.84
C ASP A 255 -4.14 -5.41 13.29
N PRO A 256 -3.24 -5.51 14.30
CA PRO A 256 -3.54 -5.18 15.68
C PRO A 256 -3.97 -3.73 15.94
N SER A 257 -3.80 -2.85 14.97
CA SER A 257 -4.19 -1.43 15.02
C SER A 257 -5.44 -1.12 14.20
N ALA A 258 -6.15 -2.17 13.73
CA ALA A 258 -7.34 -2.12 12.89
C ALA A 258 -7.11 -1.53 11.49
N ASN A 259 -5.85 -1.54 11.00
CA ASN A 259 -5.62 -1.30 9.58
C ASN A 259 -6.05 -2.53 8.79
N ILE A 260 -6.80 -2.31 7.70
CA ILE A 260 -7.11 -3.39 6.76
C ILE A 260 -5.88 -3.72 5.91
N ILE A 261 -5.62 -5.00 5.71
CA ILE A 261 -4.48 -5.52 4.94
C ILE A 261 -5.02 -6.51 3.91
N GLU A 262 -4.52 -6.43 2.70
CA GLU A 262 -4.68 -7.49 1.70
C GLU A 262 -3.42 -8.35 1.63
N ILE A 263 -3.59 -9.66 1.61
CA ILE A 263 -2.54 -10.60 1.22
C ILE A 263 -3.01 -11.31 -0.03
N ASN A 264 -2.13 -11.44 -1.00
CA ASN A 264 -2.47 -12.10 -2.25
C ASN A 264 -1.36 -13.04 -2.75
N GLN A 265 -1.75 -13.92 -3.65
CA GLN A 265 -0.87 -14.81 -4.38
C GLN A 265 -1.35 -14.93 -5.82
N ASN A 266 -0.42 -14.83 -6.77
CA ASN A 266 -0.66 -15.17 -8.16
C ASN A 266 -0.78 -16.71 -8.30
N ILE A 267 -1.85 -17.22 -8.92
CA ILE A 267 -2.17 -18.65 -9.05
C ILE A 267 -2.23 -19.08 -10.52
#